data_bb6e7a7fe4b3ccd0246bbecfab55567b
#
_entry.id   bb6e7a7fe4b3ccd0246bbecfab55567b
#
_cell.length_a   1.000
_cell.length_b   1.000
_cell.length_c   1.000
_cell.angle_alpha   90.00
_cell.angle_beta   90.00
_cell.angle_gamma   90.00
#
_symmetry.space_group_name_H-M   'P 1'
#
loop_
_entity.id
_entity.type
_entity.pdbx_description
1 polymer ?
#
loop_
_entity_poly.entity_id
_entity_poly.type
_entity_poly.pdbx_seq_one_letter_code
_entity_poly.pdbx_strand_id
1 'polypeptide(L)'
;LDFADVTGCNLDIDEGRTELKREDKDGREISYNPPRYEYSYDFYITIFVNNDYFDEIRFKINSDSVDITPPPAMRPGMTTRCNPETNIEYRNCKKLGEEIRQVLTQVRKDVRQQIEQEAAPKTAVTCPYCGATTTPDVNGCCEYCGGAVRG
;
A
#
# COMPACT_ATOMS: atom_id res chain seq x y z
N LEU A 1 -14.01 9.82 -3.72
CA LEU A 1 -13.14 8.75 -4.21
C LEU A 1 -13.78 7.41 -3.83
N ASP A 2 -14.07 6.59 -4.83
CA ASP A 2 -14.56 5.23 -4.61
C ASP A 2 -13.38 4.25 -4.66
N PHE A 3 -13.49 3.11 -3.96
CA PHE A 3 -12.50 2.03 -4.08
C PHE A 3 -12.43 1.44 -5.49
N ALA A 4 -13.50 1.57 -6.27
CA ALA A 4 -13.52 1.22 -7.69
C ALA A 4 -12.51 2.03 -8.52
N ASP A 5 -12.20 3.26 -8.10
CA ASP A 5 -11.26 4.16 -8.78
C ASP A 5 -9.80 3.80 -8.47
N VAL A 6 -9.53 2.99 -7.44
CA VAL A 6 -8.17 2.58 -7.07
C VAL A 6 -7.61 1.61 -8.11
N THR A 7 -6.51 1.99 -8.75
CA THR A 7 -5.84 1.18 -9.78
C THR A 7 -4.62 0.43 -9.26
N GLY A 8 -4.00 0.89 -8.18
CA GLY A 8 -2.84 0.23 -7.57
C GLY A 8 -2.44 0.85 -6.25
N CYS A 9 -1.49 0.20 -5.57
CA CYS A 9 -0.89 0.71 -4.34
C CYS A 9 0.55 0.22 -4.24
N ASN A 10 1.48 1.13 -3.92
CA ASN A 10 2.88 0.83 -3.70
C ASN A 10 3.33 1.31 -2.31
N LEU A 11 4.29 0.58 -1.75
CA LEU A 11 5.09 1.00 -0.61
C LEU A 11 6.46 1.46 -1.12
N ASP A 12 6.79 2.72 -0.86
CA ASP A 12 8.07 3.33 -1.20
C ASP A 12 8.84 3.62 0.09
N ILE A 13 10.13 3.27 0.11
CA ILE A 13 11.01 3.52 1.24
C ILE A 13 12.14 4.42 0.75
N ASP A 14 12.15 5.66 1.22
CA ASP A 14 13.19 6.63 0.90
C ASP A 14 14.30 6.51 1.94
N GLU A 15 15.53 6.31 1.47
CA GLU A 15 16.74 6.25 2.29
C GLU A 15 17.53 7.54 2.17
N GLY A 16 17.74 8.21 3.28
CA GLY A 16 18.69 9.32 3.44
C GLY A 16 19.99 8.84 4.08
N ARG A 17 21.10 9.50 3.76
CA ARG A 17 22.40 9.26 4.39
C ARG A 17 23.07 10.58 4.72
N THR A 18 23.45 10.75 5.98
CA THR A 18 24.17 11.94 6.47
C THR A 18 25.49 11.54 7.08
N GLU A 19 26.57 12.21 6.71
CA GLU A 19 27.86 11.98 7.35
C GLU A 19 27.89 12.64 8.71
N LEU A 20 28.24 11.85 9.73
CA LEU A 20 28.47 12.36 11.08
C LEU A 20 29.84 13.02 11.16
N LYS A 21 29.87 14.21 11.67
CA LYS A 21 31.08 15.00 11.90
C LYS A 21 31.30 15.25 13.39
N ARG A 22 32.53 15.54 13.73
CA ARG A 22 32.90 15.99 15.11
C ARG A 22 33.56 17.34 15.05
N GLU A 23 33.49 18.09 16.12
CA GLU A 23 34.27 19.32 16.28
C GLU A 23 35.69 19.01 16.76
N ASP A 24 36.66 19.69 16.18
CA ASP A 24 38.02 19.68 16.68
C ASP A 24 38.19 20.70 17.81
N LYS A 25 39.43 20.83 18.33
CA LYS A 25 39.74 21.75 19.43
C LYS A 25 39.52 23.23 19.08
N ASP A 26 39.48 23.54 17.81
CA ASP A 26 39.30 24.91 17.25
C ASP A 26 37.86 25.19 16.86
N GLY A 27 36.90 24.23 17.12
CA GLY A 27 35.48 24.35 16.79
C GLY A 27 35.17 24.12 15.32
N ARG A 28 36.07 23.51 14.57
CA ARG A 28 35.86 23.16 13.15
C ARG A 28 35.24 21.77 13.04
N GLU A 29 34.26 21.65 12.14
CA GLU A 29 33.69 20.33 11.81
C GLU A 29 34.68 19.51 11.00
N ILE A 30 35.05 18.35 11.50
CA ILE A 30 35.91 17.38 10.83
C ILE A 30 35.25 16.02 10.75
N SER A 31 35.54 15.30 9.66
CA SER A 31 35.05 13.93 9.47
C SER A 31 35.73 12.97 10.39
N TYR A 32 35.03 11.89 10.75
CA TYR A 32 35.64 10.74 11.40
C TYR A 32 36.54 9.99 10.44
N ASN A 33 37.53 9.31 10.95
CA ASN A 33 38.37 8.40 10.17
C ASN A 33 38.38 7.01 10.85
N PRO A 34 37.71 5.99 10.27
CA PRO A 34 36.92 6.01 9.02
C PRO A 34 35.63 6.84 9.15
N PRO A 35 35.04 7.33 8.04
CA PRO A 35 33.81 8.11 8.03
C PRO A 35 32.66 7.33 8.68
N ARG A 36 31.80 8.07 9.41
CA ARG A 36 30.59 7.53 10.04
C ARG A 36 29.38 8.18 9.41
N TYR A 37 28.33 7.37 9.20
CA TYR A 37 27.10 7.81 8.58
C TYR A 37 25.90 7.47 9.47
N GLU A 38 24.89 8.33 9.42
CA GLU A 38 23.56 8.08 9.92
C GLU A 38 22.64 7.88 8.72
N TYR A 39 21.80 6.88 8.80
CA TYR A 39 20.82 6.54 7.79
C TYR A 39 19.44 6.87 8.32
N SER A 40 18.63 7.55 7.51
CA SER A 40 17.24 7.87 7.81
C SER A 40 16.32 7.21 6.79
N TYR A 41 15.22 6.65 7.26
CA TYR A 41 14.24 5.95 6.41
C TYR A 41 12.87 6.56 6.58
N ASP A 42 12.26 6.93 5.47
CA ASP A 42 10.91 7.42 5.38
C ASP A 42 10.06 6.47 4.54
N PHE A 43 8.88 6.13 5.07
CA PHE A 43 7.98 5.18 4.45
C PHE A 43 6.77 5.91 3.87
N TYR A 44 6.51 5.70 2.59
CA TYR A 44 5.40 6.31 1.87
C TYR A 44 4.50 5.24 1.27
N ILE A 45 3.20 5.47 1.34
CA ILE A 45 2.21 4.76 0.54
C ILE A 45 1.81 5.65 -0.61
N THR A 46 1.87 5.09 -1.82
CA THR A 46 1.35 5.72 -3.04
C THR A 46 0.17 4.90 -3.52
N ILE A 47 -1.01 5.51 -3.55
CA ILE A 47 -2.24 4.92 -4.05
C ILE A 47 -2.49 5.52 -5.42
N PHE A 48 -2.53 4.70 -6.45
CA PHE A 48 -2.87 5.11 -7.81
C PHE A 48 -4.39 5.05 -8.01
N VAL A 49 -4.95 6.08 -8.59
CA VAL A 49 -6.38 6.23 -8.79
C VAL A 49 -6.69 6.65 -10.22
N ASN A 50 -7.86 6.26 -10.71
CA ASN A 50 -8.40 6.73 -11.98
C ASN A 50 -9.40 7.84 -11.70
N ASN A 51 -8.91 9.09 -11.63
CA ASN A 51 -9.72 10.27 -11.33
C ASN A 51 -9.30 11.41 -12.26
N ASP A 52 -10.27 12.25 -12.67
CA ASP A 52 -10.04 13.33 -13.64
C ASP A 52 -9.16 14.47 -13.09
N TYR A 53 -8.98 14.56 -11.77
CA TYR A 53 -8.27 15.66 -11.12
C TYR A 53 -6.90 15.27 -10.58
N PHE A 54 -6.66 14.00 -10.32
CA PHE A 54 -5.38 13.50 -9.79
C PHE A 54 -5.21 11.99 -10.06
N ASP A 55 -3.97 11.59 -10.27
CA ASP A 55 -3.61 10.21 -10.66
C ASP A 55 -3.13 9.39 -9.47
N GLU A 56 -2.63 10.07 -8.42
CA GLU A 56 -2.05 9.42 -7.26
C GLU A 56 -2.29 10.20 -5.97
N ILE A 57 -2.31 9.46 -4.87
CA ILE A 57 -2.32 10.00 -3.51
C ILE A 57 -1.10 9.42 -2.81
N ARG A 58 -0.14 10.27 -2.42
CA ARG A 58 1.04 9.86 -1.67
C ARG A 58 1.03 10.45 -0.26
N PHE A 59 1.29 9.62 0.73
CA PHE A 59 1.40 10.06 2.13
C PHE A 59 2.47 9.29 2.88
N LYS A 60 3.06 9.94 3.88
CA LYS A 60 4.07 9.35 4.76
C LYS A 60 3.39 8.57 5.88
N ILE A 61 3.87 7.37 6.18
CA ILE A 61 3.29 6.50 7.22
C ILE A 61 3.91 6.79 8.59
N ASN A 62 5.22 7.03 8.63
CA ASN A 62 5.94 7.32 9.86
C ASN A 62 5.96 8.83 10.14
N SER A 63 5.68 9.22 11.40
CA SER A 63 5.71 10.63 11.81
C SER A 63 7.12 11.20 11.76
N ASP A 64 8.07 10.45 12.32
CA ASP A 64 9.49 10.78 12.33
C ASP A 64 10.26 9.77 11.50
N SER A 65 11.38 10.20 10.90
CA SER A 65 12.25 9.30 10.16
C SER A 65 12.84 8.24 11.11
N VAL A 66 12.99 7.03 10.61
CA VAL A 66 13.68 5.97 11.36
C VAL A 66 15.16 6.14 11.16
N ASP A 67 15.86 6.63 12.19
CA ASP A 67 17.29 6.89 12.13
C ASP A 67 18.09 5.70 12.67
N ILE A 68 19.08 5.29 11.89
CA ILE A 68 19.95 4.15 12.20
C ILE A 68 21.41 4.57 12.03
N THR A 69 22.17 4.48 13.11
CA THR A 69 23.62 4.69 13.08
C THR A 69 24.31 3.33 13.20
N PRO A 70 24.85 2.78 12.10
CA PRO A 70 25.58 1.52 12.16
C PRO A 70 26.88 1.69 12.96
N PRO A 71 27.40 0.62 13.61
CA PRO A 71 28.65 0.70 14.33
C PRO A 71 29.80 1.11 13.39
N PRO A 72 30.82 1.82 13.91
CA PRO A 72 31.96 2.22 13.10
C PRO A 72 32.70 1.00 12.53
N ALA A 73 33.27 1.16 11.34
CA ALA A 73 34.07 0.12 10.73
C ALA A 73 35.28 -0.23 11.64
N MET A 74 35.56 -1.52 11.78
CA MET A 74 36.68 -1.99 12.65
C MET A 74 38.05 -1.77 12.03
N ARG A 75 38.13 -1.53 10.72
CA ARG A 75 39.39 -1.35 10.00
C ARG A 75 39.35 -0.11 9.11
N PRO A 76 40.46 0.63 8.97
CA PRO A 76 40.56 1.73 8.01
C PRO A 76 40.27 1.23 6.58
N GLY A 77 39.51 2.00 5.82
CA GLY A 77 39.12 1.68 4.45
C GLY A 77 37.94 0.74 4.29
N MET A 78 37.37 0.21 5.36
CA MET A 78 36.12 -0.54 5.34
C MET A 78 34.94 0.38 5.63
N THR A 79 33.86 0.23 4.89
CA THR A 79 32.57 0.89 5.19
C THR A 79 31.63 -0.13 5.81
N THR A 80 31.04 0.21 6.95
CA THR A 80 29.95 -0.58 7.53
C THR A 80 28.69 -0.31 6.76
N ARG A 81 28.09 -1.33 6.13
CA ARG A 81 26.78 -1.21 5.50
C ARG A 81 25.72 -1.19 6.60
N CYS A 82 24.76 -0.28 6.45
CA CYS A 82 23.57 -0.29 7.27
C CYS A 82 22.68 -1.47 6.81
N ASN A 83 22.27 -2.31 7.78
CA ASN A 83 21.20 -3.28 7.55
C ASN A 83 19.96 -2.81 8.32
N PRO A 84 19.01 -2.12 7.66
CA PRO A 84 17.84 -1.55 8.34
C PRO A 84 16.92 -2.62 8.91
N GLU A 85 16.92 -3.84 8.37
CA GLU A 85 16.07 -4.95 8.83
C GLU A 85 16.40 -5.41 10.27
N THR A 86 17.52 -5.00 10.83
CA THR A 86 17.86 -5.26 12.24
C THR A 86 17.16 -4.31 13.20
N ASN A 87 16.70 -3.16 12.72
CA ASN A 87 16.01 -2.16 13.53
C ASN A 87 14.51 -2.52 13.66
N ILE A 88 13.98 -2.46 14.89
CA ILE A 88 12.59 -2.85 15.16
C ILE A 88 11.59 -1.84 14.61
N GLU A 89 11.90 -0.54 14.67
CA GLU A 89 11.02 0.52 14.15
C GLU A 89 10.92 0.45 12.63
N TYR A 90 12.05 0.22 11.95
CA TYR A 90 12.08 0.00 10.51
C TYR A 90 11.18 -1.17 10.11
N ARG A 91 11.32 -2.32 10.79
CA ARG A 91 10.49 -3.50 10.52
C ARG A 91 9.02 -3.24 10.77
N ASN A 92 8.68 -2.52 11.83
CA ASN A 92 7.29 -2.19 12.14
C ASN A 92 6.67 -1.28 11.09
N CYS A 93 7.37 -0.23 10.64
CA CYS A 93 6.92 0.66 9.57
C CYS A 93 6.76 -0.09 8.24
N LYS A 94 7.72 -0.92 7.89
CA LYS A 94 7.67 -1.76 6.69
C LYS A 94 6.48 -2.72 6.72
N LYS A 95 6.26 -3.39 7.85
CA LYS A 95 5.13 -4.30 8.05
C LYS A 95 3.80 -3.56 7.91
N LEU A 96 3.66 -2.41 8.55
CA LEU A 96 2.45 -1.58 8.44
C LEU A 96 2.19 -1.17 6.99
N GLY A 97 3.22 -0.72 6.27
CA GLY A 97 3.11 -0.37 4.86
C GLY A 97 2.68 -1.55 3.98
N GLU A 98 3.23 -2.73 4.21
CA GLU A 98 2.85 -3.95 3.49
C GLU A 98 1.42 -4.39 3.81
N GLU A 99 0.98 -4.28 5.06
CA GLU A 99 -0.40 -4.56 5.47
C GLU A 99 -1.38 -3.61 4.75
N ILE A 100 -1.11 -2.31 4.72
CA ILE A 100 -1.93 -1.33 4.00
C ILE A 100 -2.00 -1.69 2.51
N ARG A 101 -0.86 -2.00 1.89
CA ARG A 101 -0.80 -2.39 0.48
C ARG A 101 -1.62 -3.65 0.20
N GLN A 102 -1.53 -4.65 1.06
CA GLN A 102 -2.28 -5.90 0.92
C GLN A 102 -3.79 -5.68 1.03
N VAL A 103 -4.22 -4.92 2.05
CA VAL A 103 -5.64 -4.60 2.25
C VAL A 103 -6.21 -3.87 1.04
N LEU A 104 -5.55 -2.81 0.56
CA LEU A 104 -6.00 -2.06 -0.62
C LEU A 104 -6.04 -2.92 -1.89
N THR A 105 -5.06 -3.81 -2.05
CA THR A 105 -5.03 -4.75 -3.18
C THR A 105 -6.19 -5.74 -3.11
N GLN A 106 -6.53 -6.23 -1.91
CA GLN A 106 -7.63 -7.18 -1.70
C GLN A 106 -8.99 -6.49 -1.95
N VAL A 107 -9.21 -5.33 -1.34
CA VAL A 107 -10.44 -4.54 -1.54
C VAL A 107 -10.69 -4.26 -3.02
N ARG A 108 -9.63 -3.89 -3.76
CA ARG A 108 -9.72 -3.68 -5.21
C ARG A 108 -10.17 -4.92 -5.96
N LYS A 109 -9.65 -6.11 -5.60
CA LYS A 109 -10.08 -7.38 -6.21
C LYS A 109 -11.54 -7.67 -5.92
N ASP A 110 -11.95 -7.49 -4.67
CA ASP A 110 -13.32 -7.77 -4.22
C ASP A 110 -14.32 -6.86 -4.94
N VAL A 111 -14.03 -5.56 -5.03
CA VAL A 111 -14.86 -4.58 -5.76
C VAL A 111 -14.98 -4.94 -7.24
N ARG A 112 -13.88 -5.33 -7.91
CA ARG A 112 -13.92 -5.77 -9.31
C ARG A 112 -14.77 -7.01 -9.52
N GLN A 113 -14.60 -8.00 -8.64
CA GLN A 113 -15.42 -9.23 -8.71
C GLN A 113 -16.91 -8.92 -8.53
N GLN A 114 -17.24 -8.00 -7.63
CA GLN A 114 -18.61 -7.58 -7.40
C GLN A 114 -19.21 -6.89 -8.64
N ILE A 115 -18.48 -5.97 -9.26
CA ILE A 115 -18.88 -5.31 -10.50
C ILE A 115 -19.06 -6.33 -11.63
N GLU A 116 -18.15 -7.28 -11.78
CA GLU A 116 -18.25 -8.34 -12.79
C GLU A 116 -19.46 -9.24 -12.56
N GLN A 117 -19.78 -9.59 -11.30
CA GLN A 117 -20.96 -10.37 -10.94
C GLN A 117 -22.27 -9.61 -11.22
N GLU A 118 -22.29 -8.31 -10.93
CA GLU A 118 -23.45 -7.46 -11.22
C GLU A 118 -23.64 -7.23 -12.72
N ALA A 119 -22.55 -7.14 -13.48
CA ALA A 119 -22.56 -6.99 -14.93
C ALA A 119 -22.78 -8.32 -15.68
N ALA A 120 -22.68 -9.48 -15.01
CA ALA A 120 -22.93 -10.78 -15.63
C ALA A 120 -24.36 -10.84 -16.18
N PRO A 121 -24.55 -11.34 -17.43
CA PRO A 121 -25.88 -11.42 -18.02
C PRO A 121 -26.76 -12.34 -17.16
N LYS A 122 -27.80 -11.76 -16.59
CA LYS A 122 -28.79 -12.52 -15.83
C LYS A 122 -29.48 -13.49 -16.79
N THR A 123 -29.38 -14.78 -16.55
CA THR A 123 -30.01 -15.81 -17.39
C THR A 123 -31.52 -15.64 -17.28
N ALA A 124 -32.18 -15.48 -18.44
CA ALA A 124 -33.64 -15.48 -18.50
C ALA A 124 -34.16 -16.88 -18.12
N VAL A 125 -35.07 -16.95 -17.19
CA VAL A 125 -35.72 -18.19 -16.76
C VAL A 125 -37.23 -18.07 -16.92
N THR A 126 -37.90 -19.20 -17.19
CA THR A 126 -39.37 -19.23 -17.27
C THR A 126 -39.93 -19.32 -15.85
N CYS A 127 -40.74 -18.34 -15.48
CA CYS A 127 -41.38 -18.33 -14.14
C CYS A 127 -42.36 -19.52 -14.02
N PRO A 128 -42.23 -20.36 -12.97
CA PRO A 128 -43.14 -21.50 -12.80
C PRO A 128 -44.55 -21.08 -12.39
N TYR A 129 -44.74 -19.83 -11.92
CA TYR A 129 -46.02 -19.33 -11.46
C TYR A 129 -46.86 -18.64 -12.55
N CYS A 130 -46.24 -17.81 -13.38
CA CYS A 130 -46.96 -17.06 -14.42
C CYS A 130 -46.56 -17.48 -15.83
N GLY A 131 -45.57 -18.34 -16.01
CA GLY A 131 -45.12 -18.83 -17.33
C GLY A 131 -44.35 -17.80 -18.16
N ALA A 132 -44.12 -16.58 -17.65
CA ALA A 132 -43.39 -15.56 -18.35
C ALA A 132 -41.87 -15.83 -18.32
N THR A 133 -41.19 -15.55 -19.42
CA THR A 133 -39.73 -15.55 -19.46
C THR A 133 -39.26 -14.23 -18.84
N THR A 134 -38.57 -14.29 -17.73
CA THR A 134 -38.10 -13.15 -16.95
C THR A 134 -36.67 -13.35 -16.45
N THR A 135 -35.98 -12.26 -16.25
CA THR A 135 -34.70 -12.27 -15.49
C THR A 135 -35.03 -12.05 -14.02
N PRO A 136 -34.66 -12.96 -13.11
CA PRO A 136 -34.91 -12.77 -11.68
C PRO A 136 -34.32 -11.45 -11.20
N ASP A 137 -35.04 -10.74 -10.32
CA ASP A 137 -34.52 -9.56 -9.65
C ASP A 137 -33.42 -9.91 -8.62
N VAL A 138 -32.92 -8.92 -7.90
CA VAL A 138 -31.88 -9.09 -6.87
C VAL A 138 -32.29 -10.03 -5.73
N ASN A 139 -33.61 -10.23 -5.53
CA ASN A 139 -34.17 -11.11 -4.53
C ASN A 139 -34.51 -12.50 -5.11
N GLY A 140 -34.26 -12.71 -6.39
CA GLY A 140 -34.59 -13.97 -7.08
C GLY A 140 -36.09 -14.11 -7.40
N CYS A 141 -36.82 -13.01 -7.52
CA CYS A 141 -38.25 -12.98 -7.79
C CYS A 141 -38.52 -12.61 -9.26
N CYS A 142 -39.66 -13.06 -9.76
CA CYS A 142 -40.14 -12.73 -11.09
C CYS A 142 -40.64 -11.28 -11.13
N GLU A 143 -40.18 -10.49 -12.12
CA GLU A 143 -40.61 -9.09 -12.30
C GLU A 143 -42.12 -8.92 -12.54
N TYR A 144 -42.77 -9.94 -13.10
CA TYR A 144 -44.21 -9.88 -13.50
C TYR A 144 -45.15 -10.30 -12.38
N CYS A 145 -44.83 -11.32 -11.61
CA CYS A 145 -45.74 -11.84 -10.60
C CYS A 145 -45.17 -11.82 -9.16
N GLY A 146 -43.93 -11.44 -9.00
CA GLY A 146 -43.27 -11.42 -7.69
C GLY A 146 -42.96 -12.80 -7.08
N GLY A 147 -43.29 -13.89 -7.78
CA GLY A 147 -43.02 -15.24 -7.31
C GLY A 147 -41.54 -15.58 -7.32
N ALA A 148 -41.05 -16.33 -6.32
CA ALA A 148 -39.65 -16.73 -6.25
C ALA A 148 -39.29 -17.66 -7.44
N VAL A 149 -38.36 -17.19 -8.25
CA VAL A 149 -37.84 -17.93 -9.41
C VAL A 149 -36.42 -18.33 -9.07
N ARG A 150 -36.21 -19.54 -8.59
CA ARG A 150 -34.88 -20.10 -8.39
C ARG A 150 -34.40 -20.75 -9.68
N GLY A 151 -33.34 -20.18 -10.22
CA GLY A 151 -32.59 -20.81 -11.30
C GLY A 151 -31.73 -21.97 -10.84
#